data_133e7a8547a8880b1ba4abdfca9f77f8
#
_entry.id   133e7a8547a8880b1ba4abdfca9f77f8
#
_cell.length_a   1.000
_cell.length_b   1.000
_cell.length_c   1.000
_cell.angle_alpha   90.00
_cell.angle_beta   90.00
_cell.angle_gamma   90.00
#
_symmetry.space_group_name_H-M   'P 1'
#
loop_
_entity.id
_entity.type
_entity.pdbx_description
1 polymer ?
#
loop_
_entity_poly.entity_id
_entity_poly.type
_entity_poly.pdbx_seq_one_letter_code
_entity_poly.pdbx_strand_id
1 'polypeptide(L)'
;MQHPEILRTHLLAAAIYHPTEIDLASAEYLEAERLLLDLPPNSELRPGRRHQNWVVKLHAYETFTSGTGWRPRENTRNRTSLPPAERRMGEWARYQRRLEDELRSFQKTRLDVSPAFEWDPQQASWDARSYECIRHALTAGQLPLLNSADLGEFANARWLGRQIRQLQLGTLLPDRAARLNELLERFRGGF
;
A
#
# COMPACT_ATOMS: atom_id res chain seq x y z
N MET A 1 -24.73 1.87 0.23
CA MET A 1 -24.36 0.99 1.38
C MET A 1 -22.95 1.38 1.79
N GLN A 2 -22.82 2.01 2.96
CA GLN A 2 -21.52 2.49 3.45
C GLN A 2 -20.63 1.28 3.78
N HIS A 3 -19.40 1.28 3.31
CA HIS A 3 -18.44 0.22 3.62
C HIS A 3 -17.91 0.45 5.06
N PRO A 4 -18.14 -0.46 6.02
CA PRO A 4 -17.85 -0.22 7.43
C PRO A 4 -16.36 0.07 7.70
N GLU A 5 -15.47 -0.49 6.90
CA GLU A 5 -14.03 -0.21 6.98
C GLU A 5 -13.70 1.25 6.60
N ILE A 6 -14.33 1.80 5.58
CA ILE A 6 -14.10 3.19 5.14
C ILE A 6 -14.55 4.14 6.25
N LEU A 7 -15.72 3.90 6.85
CA LEU A 7 -16.19 4.70 7.99
C LEU A 7 -15.21 4.63 9.17
N ARG A 8 -14.75 3.43 9.54
CA ARG A 8 -13.76 3.24 10.61
C ARG A 8 -12.48 3.99 10.33
N THR A 9 -11.96 3.92 9.12
CA THR A 9 -10.73 4.60 8.70
C THR A 9 -10.90 6.12 8.72
N HIS A 10 -12.06 6.62 8.28
CA HIS A 10 -12.40 8.04 8.40
C HIS A 10 -12.39 8.52 9.86
N LEU A 11 -13.08 7.80 10.75
CA LEU A 11 -13.16 8.16 12.17
C LEU A 11 -11.78 8.14 12.82
N LEU A 12 -10.92 7.17 12.46
CA LEU A 12 -9.53 7.11 12.94
C LEU A 12 -8.73 8.31 12.45
N ALA A 13 -8.82 8.64 11.17
CA ALA A 13 -8.15 9.81 10.60
C ALA A 13 -8.62 11.11 11.27
N ALA A 14 -9.93 11.26 11.47
CA ALA A 14 -10.50 12.42 12.11
C ALA A 14 -10.08 12.56 13.59
N ALA A 15 -9.86 11.44 14.29
CA ALA A 15 -9.39 11.43 15.68
C ALA A 15 -7.89 11.77 15.79
N ILE A 16 -7.08 11.37 14.82
CA ILE A 16 -5.64 11.66 14.77
C ILE A 16 -5.38 13.06 14.24
N TYR A 17 -6.22 13.52 13.32
CA TYR A 17 -6.08 14.85 12.74
C TYR A 17 -6.41 15.92 13.77
N HIS A 18 -5.37 16.58 14.28
CA HIS A 18 -5.48 17.76 15.13
C HIS A 18 -5.08 19.00 14.32
N PRO A 19 -6.01 19.88 13.99
CA PRO A 19 -5.68 21.14 13.36
C PRO A 19 -4.87 21.99 14.36
N THR A 20 -3.57 22.15 14.14
CA THR A 20 -2.68 22.98 14.98
C THR A 20 -2.85 24.48 14.71
N GLU A 21 -3.27 24.82 13.52
CA GLU A 21 -3.72 26.15 13.06
C GLU A 21 -4.77 25.93 11.98
N ILE A 22 -5.54 26.96 11.64
CA ILE A 22 -6.67 26.85 10.71
C ILE A 22 -6.19 26.43 9.31
N ASP A 23 -5.93 25.15 9.13
CA ASP A 23 -5.76 24.56 7.80
C ASP A 23 -7.14 24.33 7.18
N LEU A 24 -7.74 25.43 6.70
CA LEU A 24 -9.06 25.42 6.06
C LEU A 24 -9.14 24.37 4.94
N ALA A 25 -8.06 24.19 4.18
CA ALA A 25 -8.04 23.23 3.09
C ALA A 25 -8.12 21.78 3.60
N SER A 26 -7.48 21.45 4.73
CA SER A 26 -7.62 20.14 5.36
C SER A 26 -9.03 19.94 5.92
N ALA A 27 -9.60 20.97 6.55
CA ALA A 27 -10.98 20.92 7.04
C ALA A 27 -11.99 20.69 5.92
N GLU A 28 -11.79 21.27 4.73
CA GLU A 28 -12.63 21.01 3.54
C GLU A 28 -12.56 19.55 3.07
N TYR A 29 -11.40 18.89 3.12
CA TYR A 29 -11.28 17.47 2.80
C TYR A 29 -12.00 16.59 3.84
N LEU A 30 -11.87 16.91 5.14
CA LEU A 30 -12.58 16.22 6.21
C LEU A 30 -14.11 16.34 6.03
N GLU A 31 -14.63 17.55 5.80
CA GLU A 31 -16.05 17.76 5.57
C GLU A 31 -16.55 17.09 4.27
N ALA A 32 -15.74 17.07 3.21
CA ALA A 32 -16.08 16.36 1.99
C ALA A 32 -16.27 14.86 2.25
N GLU A 33 -15.44 14.24 3.08
CA GLU A 33 -15.57 12.83 3.42
C GLU A 33 -16.76 12.57 4.35
N ARG A 34 -17.00 13.45 5.33
CA ARG A 34 -18.19 13.37 6.20
C ARG A 34 -19.48 13.39 5.39
N LEU A 35 -19.59 14.33 4.43
CA LEU A 35 -20.74 14.41 3.54
C LEU A 35 -20.93 13.14 2.70
N LEU A 36 -19.84 12.57 2.17
CA LEU A 36 -19.91 11.33 1.39
C LEU A 36 -20.32 10.12 2.25
N LEU A 37 -20.03 10.15 3.53
CA LEU A 37 -20.39 9.12 4.52
C LEU A 37 -21.73 9.37 5.22
N ASP A 38 -22.52 10.35 4.76
CA ASP A 38 -23.79 10.77 5.40
C ASP A 38 -23.65 11.07 6.90
N LEU A 39 -22.48 11.58 7.33
CA LEU A 39 -22.25 12.01 8.70
C LEU A 39 -22.71 13.45 8.88
N PRO A 40 -23.18 13.83 10.09
CA PRO A 40 -23.53 15.21 10.36
C PRO A 40 -22.30 16.14 10.13
N PRO A 41 -22.50 17.32 9.55
CA PRO A 41 -21.40 18.26 9.34
C PRO A 41 -20.79 18.66 10.68
N ASN A 42 -19.45 18.82 10.68
CA ASN A 42 -18.71 19.28 11.85
C ASN A 42 -18.40 20.79 11.79
N SER A 43 -18.69 21.41 10.67
CA SER A 43 -18.49 22.83 10.43
C SER A 43 -19.47 23.37 9.38
N GLU A 44 -19.53 24.68 9.24
CA GLU A 44 -20.30 25.35 8.18
C GLU A 44 -19.57 25.37 6.83
N LEU A 45 -18.40 24.74 6.75
CA LEU A 45 -17.60 24.68 5.52
C LEU A 45 -18.34 23.90 4.44
N ARG A 46 -18.31 24.44 3.23
CA ARG A 46 -18.84 23.77 2.05
C ARG A 46 -17.69 23.32 1.17
N PRO A 47 -17.31 22.04 1.22
CA PRO A 47 -16.18 21.55 0.44
C PRO A 47 -16.42 21.72 -1.06
N GLY A 48 -15.43 22.29 -1.73
CA GLY A 48 -15.46 22.48 -3.18
C GLY A 48 -15.33 21.15 -3.93
N ARG A 49 -15.60 21.18 -5.24
CA ARG A 49 -15.57 20.01 -6.12
C ARG A 49 -14.23 19.23 -6.08
N ARG A 50 -13.12 19.93 -5.89
CA ARG A 50 -11.79 19.30 -5.80
C ARG A 50 -11.71 18.35 -4.60
N HIS A 51 -12.19 18.77 -3.44
CA HIS A 51 -12.16 18.01 -2.18
C HIS A 51 -13.07 16.78 -2.29
N GLN A 52 -14.30 16.97 -2.79
CA GLN A 52 -15.25 15.89 -3.05
C GLN A 52 -14.68 14.84 -4.03
N ASN A 53 -14.09 15.28 -5.15
CA ASN A 53 -13.50 14.38 -6.14
C ASN A 53 -12.32 13.56 -5.57
N TRP A 54 -11.52 14.15 -4.69
CA TRP A 54 -10.42 13.42 -4.04
C TRP A 54 -10.96 12.29 -3.15
N VAL A 55 -11.95 12.60 -2.30
CA VAL A 55 -12.58 11.63 -1.41
C VAL A 55 -13.27 10.50 -2.19
N VAL A 56 -14.01 10.83 -3.24
CA VAL A 56 -14.65 9.82 -4.11
C VAL A 56 -13.62 8.87 -4.72
N LYS A 57 -12.45 9.37 -5.13
CA LYS A 57 -11.37 8.53 -5.68
C LYS A 57 -10.73 7.65 -4.61
N LEU A 58 -10.52 8.18 -3.41
CA LEU A 58 -10.02 7.40 -2.27
C LEU A 58 -10.98 6.26 -1.92
N HIS A 59 -12.27 6.55 -1.77
CA HIS A 59 -13.28 5.53 -1.46
C HIS A 59 -13.40 4.48 -2.57
N ALA A 60 -13.31 4.88 -3.83
CA ALA A 60 -13.29 3.93 -4.95
C ALA A 60 -12.07 2.99 -4.89
N TYR A 61 -10.90 3.54 -4.54
CA TYR A 61 -9.67 2.79 -4.35
C TYR A 61 -9.77 1.79 -3.19
N GLU A 62 -10.27 2.22 -2.04
CA GLU A 62 -10.47 1.38 -0.86
C GLU A 62 -11.51 0.28 -1.10
N THR A 63 -12.64 0.63 -1.73
CA THR A 63 -13.69 -0.33 -2.10
C THR A 63 -13.17 -1.37 -3.09
N PHE A 64 -12.37 -0.98 -4.07
CA PHE A 64 -11.74 -1.93 -4.99
C PHE A 64 -10.83 -2.89 -4.23
N THR A 65 -9.98 -2.37 -3.36
CA THR A 65 -8.99 -3.18 -2.62
C THR A 65 -9.68 -4.17 -1.68
N SER A 66 -10.70 -3.74 -0.93
CA SER A 66 -11.44 -4.62 -0.03
C SER A 66 -12.30 -5.64 -0.77
N GLY A 67 -12.86 -5.28 -1.92
CA GLY A 67 -13.69 -6.17 -2.72
C GLY A 67 -12.91 -7.23 -3.50
N THR A 68 -11.66 -6.92 -3.90
CA THR A 68 -10.82 -7.84 -4.67
C THR A 68 -9.76 -8.55 -3.85
N GLY A 69 -9.40 -8.02 -2.68
CA GLY A 69 -8.30 -8.51 -1.85
C GLY A 69 -6.91 -8.07 -2.33
N TRP A 70 -6.82 -7.25 -3.38
CA TRP A 70 -5.55 -6.70 -3.88
C TRP A 70 -5.69 -5.25 -4.30
N ARG A 71 -4.59 -4.51 -4.27
CA ARG A 71 -4.54 -3.11 -4.72
C ARG A 71 -4.66 -3.00 -6.23
N PRO A 72 -5.22 -1.89 -6.77
CA PRO A 72 -5.18 -1.61 -8.20
C PRO A 72 -3.77 -1.71 -8.77
N ARG A 73 -3.63 -2.46 -9.85
CA ARG A 73 -2.32 -2.68 -10.49
C ARG A 73 -1.79 -1.41 -11.14
N GLU A 74 -0.53 -1.14 -10.89
CA GLU A 74 0.17 0.06 -11.38
C GLU A 74 1.14 -0.25 -12.53
N ASN A 75 0.96 -1.40 -13.19
CA ASN A 75 1.86 -1.83 -14.25
C ASN A 75 1.81 -0.89 -15.46
N THR A 76 2.92 -0.23 -15.73
CA THR A 76 3.06 0.67 -16.88
C THR A 76 3.33 -0.05 -18.20
N ARG A 77 3.92 -1.26 -18.17
CA ARG A 77 4.27 -2.03 -19.38
C ARG A 77 3.05 -2.61 -20.09
N ASN A 78 2.05 -3.09 -19.31
CA ASN A 78 0.83 -3.67 -19.84
C ASN A 78 -0.40 -2.82 -19.50
N ARG A 79 -0.23 -1.49 -19.58
CA ARG A 79 -1.26 -0.52 -19.19
C ARG A 79 -2.58 -0.71 -19.95
N THR A 80 -2.51 -1.08 -21.22
CA THR A 80 -3.68 -1.28 -22.08
C THR A 80 -4.49 -2.53 -21.74
N SER A 81 -3.89 -3.50 -21.07
CA SER A 81 -4.57 -4.73 -20.66
C SER A 81 -5.38 -4.57 -19.36
N LEU A 82 -5.22 -3.45 -18.65
CA LEU A 82 -5.96 -3.19 -17.42
C LEU A 82 -7.33 -2.59 -17.70
N PRO A 83 -8.37 -2.98 -16.94
CA PRO A 83 -9.66 -2.30 -16.98
C PRO A 83 -9.49 -0.79 -16.77
N PRO A 84 -10.21 0.06 -17.51
CA PRO A 84 -10.04 1.52 -17.43
C PRO A 84 -10.23 2.09 -16.01
N ALA A 85 -11.12 1.50 -15.21
CA ALA A 85 -11.34 1.91 -13.83
C ALA A 85 -10.11 1.61 -12.94
N GLU A 86 -9.58 0.38 -13.00
CA GLU A 86 -8.40 -0.03 -12.27
C GLU A 86 -7.18 0.82 -12.64
N ARG A 87 -6.98 1.07 -13.94
CA ARG A 87 -5.90 1.92 -14.43
C ARG A 87 -5.97 3.34 -13.83
N ARG A 88 -7.16 3.96 -13.83
CA ARG A 88 -7.35 5.30 -13.22
C ARG A 88 -7.05 5.32 -11.73
N MET A 89 -7.42 4.27 -10.99
CA MET A 89 -7.12 4.13 -9.56
C MET A 89 -5.62 3.98 -9.31
N GLY A 90 -4.91 3.15 -10.09
CA GLY A 90 -3.45 3.01 -9.99
C GLY A 90 -2.71 4.32 -10.34
N GLU A 91 -3.18 5.06 -11.35
CA GLU A 91 -2.64 6.37 -11.71
C GLU A 91 -2.87 7.40 -10.59
N TRP A 92 -4.05 7.39 -9.97
CA TRP A 92 -4.36 8.25 -8.85
C TRP A 92 -3.46 7.96 -7.65
N ALA A 93 -3.26 6.69 -7.27
CA ALA A 93 -2.40 6.32 -6.16
C ALA A 93 -0.93 6.76 -6.39
N ARG A 94 -0.40 6.56 -7.61
CA ARG A 94 0.95 7.06 -7.97
C ARG A 94 1.03 8.57 -7.89
N TYR A 95 -0.03 9.27 -8.28
CA TYR A 95 -0.09 10.72 -8.20
C TYR A 95 -0.06 11.19 -6.74
N GLN A 96 -0.79 10.55 -5.81
CA GLN A 96 -0.75 10.90 -4.40
C GLN A 96 0.68 10.74 -3.83
N ARG A 97 1.35 9.61 -4.08
CA ARG A 97 2.73 9.38 -3.64
C ARG A 97 3.72 10.42 -4.15
N ARG A 98 3.57 10.82 -5.42
CA ARG A 98 4.44 11.86 -5.99
C ARG A 98 4.26 13.23 -5.36
N LEU A 99 3.08 13.51 -4.86
CA LEU A 99 2.72 14.78 -4.22
C LEU A 99 2.68 14.66 -2.68
N GLU A 100 3.36 13.69 -2.08
CA GLU A 100 3.31 13.45 -0.64
C GLU A 100 3.57 14.72 0.18
N ASP A 101 4.61 15.48 -0.20
CA ASP A 101 5.00 16.71 0.49
C ASP A 101 4.04 17.90 0.23
N GLU A 102 3.20 17.80 -0.80
CA GLU A 102 2.22 18.84 -1.16
C GLU A 102 0.81 18.51 -0.62
N LEU A 103 0.62 17.32 -0.07
CA LEU A 103 -0.67 16.92 0.50
C LEU A 103 -1.00 17.75 1.74
N ARG A 104 -2.27 18.05 1.91
CA ARG A 104 -2.75 18.67 3.14
C ARG A 104 -2.73 17.69 4.30
N SER A 105 -2.62 18.20 5.52
CA SER A 105 -2.46 17.36 6.73
C SER A 105 -3.53 16.28 6.83
N PHE A 106 -4.81 16.62 6.61
CA PHE A 106 -5.86 15.61 6.61
C PHE A 106 -5.71 14.56 5.51
N GLN A 107 -5.33 14.97 4.29
CA GLN A 107 -5.12 14.01 3.20
C GLN A 107 -4.01 13.01 3.54
N LYS A 108 -2.89 13.49 4.09
CA LYS A 108 -1.76 12.64 4.51
C LYS A 108 -2.20 11.69 5.61
N THR A 109 -2.76 12.21 6.71
CA THR A 109 -3.28 11.38 7.82
C THR A 109 -4.28 10.34 7.34
N ARG A 110 -5.19 10.72 6.41
CA ARG A 110 -6.21 9.81 5.89
C ARG A 110 -5.62 8.70 5.01
N LEU A 111 -4.56 8.97 4.25
CA LEU A 111 -3.82 7.96 3.50
C LEU A 111 -2.98 7.07 4.42
N ASP A 112 -2.33 7.64 5.44
CA ASP A 112 -1.51 6.90 6.43
C ASP A 112 -2.32 5.82 7.17
N VAL A 113 -3.56 6.12 7.53
CA VAL A 113 -4.43 5.17 8.23
C VAL A 113 -5.19 4.22 7.30
N SER A 114 -5.14 4.44 5.98
CA SER A 114 -5.85 3.60 5.01
C SER A 114 -5.16 2.25 4.82
N PRO A 115 -5.80 1.13 5.15
CA PRO A 115 -5.21 -0.20 4.95
C PRO A 115 -5.01 -0.55 3.47
N ALA A 116 -5.70 0.16 2.58
CA ALA A 116 -5.62 -0.02 1.15
C ALA A 116 -4.43 0.71 0.53
N PHE A 117 -4.06 1.87 1.09
CA PHE A 117 -3.02 2.72 0.51
C PHE A 117 -1.63 2.34 1.04
N GLU A 118 -0.65 2.41 0.17
CA GLU A 118 0.74 2.10 0.47
C GLU A 118 1.65 3.15 -0.15
N TRP A 119 2.49 3.77 0.66
CA TRP A 119 3.43 4.80 0.19
C TRP A 119 4.55 4.21 -0.67
N ASP A 120 5.13 3.08 -0.25
CA ASP A 120 6.11 2.34 -1.05
C ASP A 120 5.64 0.90 -1.33
N PRO A 121 4.81 0.71 -2.39
CA PRO A 121 4.30 -0.61 -2.73
C PRO A 121 5.41 -1.57 -3.21
N GLN A 122 6.58 -1.07 -3.63
CA GLN A 122 7.70 -1.92 -4.00
C GLN A 122 8.39 -2.48 -2.76
N GLN A 123 8.56 -1.63 -1.73
CA GLN A 123 9.10 -2.08 -0.44
C GLN A 123 8.14 -3.04 0.23
N ALA A 124 6.86 -2.70 0.32
CA ALA A 124 5.85 -3.58 0.91
C ALA A 124 5.77 -4.95 0.22
N SER A 125 5.84 -4.98 -1.11
CA SER A 125 5.88 -6.23 -1.88
C SER A 125 7.15 -7.05 -1.61
N TRP A 126 8.30 -6.39 -1.46
CA TRP A 126 9.56 -7.03 -1.12
C TRP A 126 9.51 -7.61 0.29
N ASP A 127 9.02 -6.84 1.27
CA ASP A 127 8.88 -7.26 2.67
C ASP A 127 7.96 -8.48 2.80
N ALA A 128 6.81 -8.46 2.12
CA ALA A 128 5.88 -9.59 2.12
C ALA A 128 6.53 -10.87 1.57
N ARG A 129 7.26 -10.77 0.46
CA ARG A 129 7.97 -11.92 -0.13
C ARG A 129 9.13 -12.40 0.73
N SER A 130 9.88 -11.47 1.32
CA SER A 130 10.95 -11.78 2.27
C SER A 130 10.40 -12.53 3.49
N TYR A 131 9.30 -12.03 4.06
CA TYR A 131 8.62 -12.68 5.17
C TYR A 131 8.17 -14.12 4.83
N GLU A 132 7.58 -14.35 3.66
CA GLU A 132 7.18 -15.68 3.21
C GLU A 132 8.37 -16.63 3.08
N CYS A 133 9.50 -16.17 2.55
CA CYS A 133 10.72 -16.97 2.49
C CYS A 133 11.27 -17.30 3.87
N ILE A 134 11.31 -16.32 4.77
CA ILE A 134 11.75 -16.51 6.17
C ILE A 134 10.83 -17.50 6.89
N ARG A 135 9.52 -17.31 6.79
CA ARG A 135 8.51 -18.19 7.39
C ARG A 135 8.67 -19.63 6.89
N HIS A 136 8.82 -19.80 5.57
CA HIS A 136 9.08 -21.12 4.98
C HIS A 136 10.36 -21.73 5.56
N ALA A 137 11.47 -20.99 5.54
CA ALA A 137 12.75 -21.50 6.02
C ALA A 137 12.73 -21.88 7.49
N LEU A 138 12.03 -21.14 8.34
CA LEU A 138 11.86 -21.45 9.76
C LEU A 138 10.99 -22.70 9.98
N THR A 139 9.97 -22.92 9.14
CA THR A 139 9.06 -24.07 9.26
C THR A 139 9.68 -25.34 8.68
N ALA A 140 10.33 -25.26 7.52
CA ALA A 140 10.92 -26.39 6.81
C ALA A 140 12.36 -26.71 7.23
N GLY A 141 13.01 -25.83 8.00
CA GLY A 141 14.43 -25.94 8.36
C GLY A 141 15.42 -25.69 7.21
N GLN A 142 14.92 -25.30 6.04
CA GLN A 142 15.73 -25.07 4.83
C GLN A 142 15.15 -23.94 3.97
N LEU A 143 15.97 -23.36 3.10
CA LEU A 143 15.50 -22.37 2.14
C LEU A 143 14.54 -22.96 1.11
N PRO A 144 13.62 -22.16 0.52
CA PRO A 144 12.70 -22.65 -0.53
C PRO A 144 13.43 -23.28 -1.72
N LEU A 145 12.93 -24.42 -2.21
CA LEU A 145 13.56 -25.20 -3.27
C LEU A 145 12.93 -24.94 -4.65
N LEU A 146 13.78 -24.84 -5.68
CA LEU A 146 13.35 -24.63 -7.08
C LEU A 146 12.69 -25.85 -7.71
N ASN A 147 12.87 -27.04 -7.15
CA ASN A 147 12.29 -28.30 -7.61
C ASN A 147 11.07 -28.74 -6.80
N SER A 148 10.55 -27.87 -5.93
CA SER A 148 9.36 -28.18 -5.15
C SER A 148 8.12 -28.34 -6.02
N ALA A 149 7.29 -29.33 -5.69
CA ALA A 149 5.96 -29.51 -6.29
C ALA A 149 4.94 -28.46 -5.77
N ASP A 150 5.23 -27.82 -4.63
CA ASP A 150 4.45 -26.71 -4.10
C ASP A 150 4.72 -25.45 -4.91
N LEU A 151 3.68 -24.92 -5.56
CA LEU A 151 3.78 -23.72 -6.39
C LEU A 151 4.15 -22.48 -5.60
N GLY A 152 3.75 -22.39 -4.32
CA GLY A 152 4.11 -21.30 -3.43
C GLY A 152 5.59 -21.32 -3.08
N GLU A 153 6.12 -22.49 -2.69
CA GLU A 153 7.54 -22.66 -2.42
C GLU A 153 8.38 -22.39 -3.68
N PHE A 154 7.99 -22.96 -4.82
CA PHE A 154 8.66 -22.70 -6.11
C PHE A 154 8.70 -21.20 -6.45
N ALA A 155 7.59 -20.48 -6.25
CA ALA A 155 7.53 -19.03 -6.47
C ALA A 155 8.48 -18.27 -5.54
N ASN A 156 8.53 -18.66 -4.26
CA ASN A 156 9.45 -18.10 -3.27
C ASN A 156 10.91 -18.38 -3.62
N ALA A 157 11.24 -19.60 -4.02
CA ALA A 157 12.60 -19.98 -4.46
C ALA A 157 13.05 -19.15 -5.66
N ARG A 158 12.20 -18.98 -6.68
CA ARG A 158 12.49 -18.12 -7.83
C ARG A 158 12.69 -16.67 -7.45
N TRP A 159 11.89 -16.15 -6.53
CA TRP A 159 12.05 -14.79 -6.04
C TRP A 159 13.39 -14.66 -5.29
N LEU A 160 13.67 -15.57 -4.36
CA LEU A 160 14.90 -15.58 -3.56
C LEU A 160 16.15 -15.65 -4.47
N GLY A 161 16.15 -16.52 -5.48
CA GLY A 161 17.24 -16.62 -6.46
C GLY A 161 17.50 -15.31 -7.20
N ARG A 162 16.44 -14.56 -7.56
CA ARG A 162 16.61 -13.22 -8.15
C ARG A 162 17.23 -12.22 -7.17
N GLN A 163 16.84 -12.25 -5.88
CA GLN A 163 17.40 -11.37 -4.86
C GLN A 163 18.88 -11.69 -4.60
N ILE A 164 19.24 -12.97 -4.51
CA ILE A 164 20.65 -13.42 -4.38
C ILE A 164 21.49 -12.91 -5.55
N ARG A 165 20.96 -13.02 -6.78
CA ARG A 165 21.67 -12.49 -7.95
C ARG A 165 21.86 -10.97 -7.88
N GLN A 166 20.85 -10.22 -7.46
CA GLN A 166 20.96 -8.76 -7.27
C GLN A 166 21.97 -8.41 -6.17
N LEU A 167 22.00 -9.19 -5.08
CA LEU A 167 23.00 -9.04 -4.01
C LEU A 167 24.41 -9.25 -4.56
N GLN A 168 24.64 -10.31 -5.31
CA GLN A 168 25.94 -10.62 -5.93
C GLN A 168 26.41 -9.56 -6.92
N LEU A 169 25.46 -8.90 -7.61
CA LEU A 169 25.75 -7.81 -8.53
C LEU A 169 25.88 -6.44 -7.84
N GLY A 170 25.68 -6.36 -6.53
CA GLY A 170 25.69 -5.10 -5.79
C GLY A 170 24.55 -4.13 -6.15
N THR A 171 23.48 -4.63 -6.74
CA THR A 171 22.33 -3.80 -7.19
C THR A 171 21.14 -3.83 -6.23
N LEU A 172 21.22 -4.64 -5.16
CA LEU A 172 20.20 -4.69 -4.13
C LEU A 172 20.35 -3.49 -3.17
N LEU A 173 19.22 -2.91 -2.74
CA LEU A 173 19.24 -1.84 -1.75
C LEU A 173 19.92 -2.30 -0.44
N PRO A 174 20.69 -1.44 0.25
CA PRO A 174 21.49 -1.83 1.42
C PRO A 174 20.68 -2.56 2.51
N ASP A 175 19.50 -2.05 2.88
CA ASP A 175 18.66 -2.66 3.90
C ASP A 175 18.14 -4.04 3.49
N ARG A 176 17.81 -4.21 2.20
CA ARG A 176 17.40 -5.51 1.64
C ARG A 176 18.59 -6.48 1.59
N ALA A 177 19.78 -5.98 1.29
CA ALA A 177 21.00 -6.77 1.27
C ALA A 177 21.35 -7.28 2.68
N ALA A 178 21.25 -6.44 3.70
CA ALA A 178 21.48 -6.83 5.10
C ALA A 178 20.53 -7.95 5.53
N ARG A 179 19.22 -7.78 5.31
CA ARG A 179 18.21 -8.80 5.65
C ARG A 179 18.39 -10.12 4.88
N LEU A 180 18.77 -10.02 3.61
CA LEU A 180 19.02 -11.21 2.80
C LEU A 180 20.26 -11.97 3.29
N ASN A 181 21.35 -11.26 3.62
CA ASN A 181 22.56 -11.86 4.19
C ASN A 181 22.26 -12.59 5.51
N GLU A 182 21.50 -11.95 6.42
CA GLU A 182 21.08 -12.57 7.68
C GLU A 182 20.32 -13.89 7.44
N LEU A 183 19.38 -13.90 6.50
CA LEU A 183 18.66 -15.11 6.12
C LEU A 183 19.61 -16.19 5.57
N LEU A 184 20.50 -15.85 4.66
CA LEU A 184 21.45 -16.79 4.05
C LEU A 184 22.45 -17.34 5.05
N GLU A 185 22.96 -16.52 5.96
CA GLU A 185 23.90 -16.94 7.02
C GLU A 185 23.23 -17.96 7.98
N ARG A 186 21.98 -17.70 8.37
CA ARG A 186 21.24 -18.58 9.27
C ARG A 186 21.03 -19.98 8.71
N PHE A 187 20.94 -20.13 7.39
CA PHE A 187 20.68 -21.41 6.71
C PHE A 187 21.89 -21.91 5.90
N ARG A 188 23.06 -21.28 6.01
CA ARG A 188 24.32 -21.73 5.36
C ARG A 188 24.84 -23.07 5.89
N GLY A 189 24.44 -23.49 7.07
CA GLY A 189 24.92 -24.73 7.71
C GLY A 189 24.16 -25.99 7.33
N GLY A 190 23.22 -25.92 6.38
CA GLY A 190 22.36 -27.04 5.97
C GLY A 190 22.72 -27.70 4.63
N PHE A 191 23.94 -27.49 4.12
CA PHE A 191 24.43 -28.14 2.92
C PHE A 191 25.62 -29.04 3.23
#